data_7f77d86e7f6b727be3e8631ba67d6979
#
_entry.id   7f77d86e7f6b727be3e8631ba67d6979
#
_cell.length_a   1.000
_cell.length_b   1.000
_cell.length_c   1.000
_cell.angle_alpha   90.00
_cell.angle_beta   90.00
_cell.angle_gamma   90.00
#
_symmetry.space_group_name_H-M   'P 1'
#
loop_
_entity.id
_entity.type
_entity.pdbx_description
1 polymer ?
#
loop_
_entity_poly.entity_id
_entity_poly.type
_entity_poly.pdbx_seq_one_letter_code
_entity_poly.pdbx_strand_id
1 'polypeptide(L)'
;MPSGTVRGQVATGNTEITVEAARAGAAAPGLQAALDVIRTLASDIGPRRPCSENEKRAAAALVAWLKERDVDADVEEFDGYSTFAKPYALLFGASLAGGLLQRSQSARTRAAGAGLAISSAAAGLLEGDLRRTPVSDALSSDRSLNVVACVPAAGPTRRRVCLVGHLDTSRSGAIFHPAVVPHLAKVLQIPAISTMALAAGPLIRRLPGGRALHVAALGGMTIALAALAERELRGTDVPGASDNASGAAVAMQLAAECAAVPLEHTQVDLLVTSCEESGMLGAQAYARRHSLRAAETTFLNFDTVGGPAPLTYILREGSATLNRPASEHLIELLESIAQRRPDLDLAAARATPGLPTDATPMRARGWEAVTLLAQGDTIPNYHWPTDTYENIDPATVGRALETGRELLRALDAEARRAPPPGC
;
A
#
# COMPACT_ATOMS: atom_id res chain seq x y z
N MET A 1 75.88 -1.43 -17.65
CA MET A 1 75.30 -0.41 -16.78
C MET A 1 73.82 -0.75 -16.63
N PRO A 2 73.35 -1.24 -15.46
CA PRO A 2 72.02 -1.86 -15.36
C PRO A 2 70.93 -0.84 -15.01
N SER A 3 69.82 -1.05 -15.68
CA SER A 3 68.52 -0.41 -15.48
C SER A 3 67.81 -1.00 -14.23
N GLY A 4 67.51 -0.16 -13.25
CA GLY A 4 66.72 -0.53 -12.10
C GLY A 4 65.22 -0.38 -12.35
N THR A 5 64.52 -1.50 -12.34
CA THR A 5 63.04 -1.56 -12.31
C THR A 5 62.55 -1.48 -10.89
N VAL A 6 61.88 -0.42 -10.54
CA VAL A 6 61.14 -0.31 -9.25
C VAL A 6 59.77 -0.89 -9.47
N ARG A 7 59.48 -2.04 -8.84
CA ARG A 7 58.11 -2.60 -8.68
C ARG A 7 57.44 -1.91 -7.49
N GLY A 8 56.44 -1.11 -7.79
CA GLY A 8 55.48 -0.66 -6.79
C GLY A 8 54.53 -1.80 -6.43
N GLN A 9 54.58 -2.26 -5.20
CA GLN A 9 53.55 -3.11 -4.60
C GLN A 9 52.33 -2.22 -4.28
N VAL A 10 51.21 -2.49 -4.96
CA VAL A 10 49.89 -1.97 -4.55
C VAL A 10 49.39 -2.86 -3.43
N ALA A 11 49.30 -2.31 -2.25
CA ALA A 11 48.67 -2.94 -1.09
C ALA A 11 47.17 -2.99 -1.32
N THR A 12 46.62 -4.17 -1.57
CA THR A 12 45.19 -4.47 -1.46
C THR A 12 44.92 -4.76 0.03
N GLY A 13 44.58 -3.72 0.77
CA GLY A 13 44.20 -3.76 2.19
C GLY A 13 42.68 -3.65 2.31
N ASN A 14 42.08 -4.78 2.63
CA ASN A 14 40.88 -4.95 3.45
C ASN A 14 39.77 -3.89 3.45
N THR A 15 38.85 -4.03 2.50
CA THR A 15 37.51 -3.42 2.56
C THR A 15 36.44 -4.45 2.98
N GLU A 16 36.79 -5.68 3.34
CA GLU A 16 35.82 -6.72 3.75
C GLU A 16 35.45 -6.71 5.25
N ILE A 17 36.13 -5.95 6.10
CA ILE A 17 35.91 -5.96 7.57
C ILE A 17 34.79 -5.00 7.99
N THR A 18 34.33 -4.11 7.15
CA THR A 18 33.32 -3.09 7.53
C THR A 18 31.86 -3.50 7.33
N VAL A 19 31.58 -4.54 6.56
CA VAL A 19 30.19 -5.02 6.33
C VAL A 19 29.73 -5.98 7.42
N GLU A 20 30.64 -6.72 8.04
CA GLU A 20 30.30 -7.67 9.11
C GLU A 20 30.18 -7.00 10.49
N ALA A 21 30.88 -5.90 10.72
CA ALA A 21 30.78 -5.11 11.95
C ALA A 21 29.50 -4.26 12.03
N ALA A 22 28.89 -3.90 10.90
CA ALA A 22 27.59 -3.22 10.86
C ALA A 22 26.41 -4.17 11.13
N ARG A 23 26.63 -5.50 11.02
CA ARG A 23 25.63 -6.55 11.36
C ARG A 23 25.58 -6.88 12.86
N ALA A 24 26.51 -6.39 13.65
CA ALA A 24 26.59 -6.65 15.11
C ALA A 24 26.05 -5.49 15.97
N GLY A 25 25.29 -4.55 15.38
CA GLY A 25 24.42 -3.65 16.13
C GLY A 25 23.32 -4.49 16.81
N ALA A 26 23.10 -4.33 18.11
CA ALA A 26 22.05 -5.02 18.84
C ALA A 26 20.76 -4.98 18.02
N ALA A 27 20.24 -6.14 17.63
CA ALA A 27 19.02 -6.25 16.85
C ALA A 27 17.92 -5.42 17.55
N ALA A 28 17.17 -4.62 16.78
CA ALA A 28 16.07 -3.84 17.34
C ALA A 28 15.17 -4.75 18.19
N PRO A 29 14.77 -4.33 19.40
CA PRO A 29 13.87 -5.14 20.21
C PRO A 29 12.66 -5.57 19.39
N GLY A 30 12.19 -6.82 19.56
CA GLY A 30 11.06 -7.36 18.82
C GLY A 30 11.30 -7.67 17.33
N LEU A 31 12.49 -7.38 16.77
CA LEU A 31 12.80 -7.69 15.36
C LEU A 31 12.62 -9.17 15.05
N GLN A 32 13.14 -10.06 15.89
CA GLN A 32 13.01 -11.50 15.65
C GLN A 32 11.53 -11.94 15.65
N ALA A 33 10.73 -11.42 16.56
CA ALA A 33 9.30 -11.73 16.61
C ALA A 33 8.57 -11.26 15.35
N ALA A 34 8.90 -10.07 14.82
CA ALA A 34 8.37 -9.60 13.56
C ALA A 34 8.80 -10.47 12.36
N LEU A 35 10.08 -10.88 12.31
CA LEU A 35 10.59 -11.79 11.28
C LEU A 35 9.92 -13.18 11.33
N ASP A 36 9.60 -13.67 12.52
CA ASP A 36 8.87 -14.94 12.68
C ASP A 36 7.43 -14.82 12.16
N VAL A 37 6.76 -13.69 12.37
CA VAL A 37 5.44 -13.41 11.77
C VAL A 37 5.54 -13.36 10.24
N ILE A 38 6.54 -12.68 9.69
CA ILE A 38 6.75 -12.62 8.23
C ILE A 38 6.96 -14.04 7.66
N ARG A 39 7.77 -14.85 8.31
CA ARG A 39 8.01 -16.26 7.91
C ARG A 39 6.71 -17.06 7.93
N THR A 40 5.96 -16.99 9.03
CA THR A 40 4.66 -17.67 9.17
C THR A 40 3.72 -17.32 8.05
N LEU A 41 3.58 -16.02 7.74
CA LEU A 41 2.68 -15.55 6.70
C LEU A 41 3.17 -15.93 5.30
N ALA A 42 4.42 -15.63 4.96
CA ALA A 42 4.92 -15.75 3.60
C ALA A 42 5.36 -17.18 3.23
N SER A 43 5.90 -17.95 4.18
CA SER A 43 6.45 -19.28 3.92
C SER A 43 5.54 -20.42 4.40
N ASP A 44 5.06 -20.37 5.66
CA ASP A 44 4.31 -21.48 6.24
C ASP A 44 2.86 -21.51 5.75
N ILE A 45 2.24 -20.34 5.55
CA ILE A 45 0.90 -20.19 4.98
C ILE A 45 0.97 -20.00 3.47
N GLY A 46 1.92 -19.16 3.01
CA GLY A 46 2.15 -18.85 1.61
C GLY A 46 1.20 -17.78 1.07
N PRO A 47 0.92 -17.77 -0.24
CA PRO A 47 0.06 -16.76 -0.87
C PRO A 47 -1.32 -16.65 -0.21
N ARG A 48 -1.73 -15.43 0.11
CA ARG A 48 -2.93 -15.09 0.89
C ARG A 48 -3.86 -14.21 0.05
N ARG A 49 -4.23 -14.72 -1.11
CA ARG A 49 -5.11 -13.98 -2.03
C ARG A 49 -6.37 -13.49 -1.29
N PRO A 50 -6.85 -12.26 -1.57
CA PRO A 50 -8.10 -11.74 -1.02
C PRO A 50 -9.27 -12.73 -1.08
N CYS A 51 -10.04 -12.83 0.00
CA CYS A 51 -11.18 -13.75 0.16
C CYS A 51 -10.83 -15.25 0.11
N SER A 52 -9.56 -15.64 0.26
CA SER A 52 -9.11 -17.03 0.21
C SER A 52 -9.09 -17.70 1.58
N GLU A 53 -9.01 -19.03 1.60
CA GLU A 53 -8.83 -19.79 2.84
C GLU A 53 -7.46 -19.50 3.50
N ASN A 54 -6.42 -19.20 2.71
CA ASN A 54 -5.12 -18.81 3.29
C ASN A 54 -5.18 -17.45 3.97
N GLU A 55 -5.97 -16.50 3.45
CA GLU A 55 -6.23 -15.23 4.14
C GLU A 55 -6.86 -15.47 5.52
N LYS A 56 -7.89 -16.35 5.61
CA LYS A 56 -8.53 -16.71 6.88
C LYS A 56 -7.59 -17.43 7.85
N ARG A 57 -6.77 -18.36 7.32
CA ARG A 57 -5.74 -19.06 8.11
C ARG A 57 -4.72 -18.07 8.66
N ALA A 58 -4.30 -17.11 7.86
CA ALA A 58 -3.38 -16.07 8.28
C ALA A 58 -3.99 -15.18 9.37
N ALA A 59 -5.22 -14.73 9.22
CA ALA A 59 -5.90 -13.96 10.25
C ALA A 59 -5.99 -14.73 11.58
N ALA A 60 -6.34 -16.00 11.53
CA ALA A 60 -6.37 -16.85 12.73
C ALA A 60 -4.98 -16.97 13.39
N ALA A 61 -3.92 -17.09 12.59
CA ALA A 61 -2.54 -17.12 13.11
C ALA A 61 -2.15 -15.79 13.77
N LEU A 62 -2.54 -14.64 13.19
CA LEU A 62 -2.27 -13.33 13.75
C LEU A 62 -3.03 -13.11 15.07
N VAL A 63 -4.30 -13.49 15.14
CA VAL A 63 -5.09 -13.44 16.39
C VAL A 63 -4.46 -14.29 17.48
N ALA A 64 -4.02 -15.51 17.15
CA ALA A 64 -3.33 -16.38 18.10
C ALA A 64 -2.01 -15.75 18.60
N TRP A 65 -1.21 -15.20 17.70
CA TRP A 65 0.06 -14.54 18.03
C TRP A 65 -0.14 -13.31 18.95
N LEU A 66 -1.19 -12.51 18.71
CA LEU A 66 -1.55 -11.35 19.55
C LEU A 66 -2.00 -11.80 20.93
N LYS A 67 -2.83 -12.85 21.00
CA LYS A 67 -3.32 -13.40 22.27
C LYS A 67 -2.19 -13.94 23.18
N GLU A 68 -1.15 -14.55 22.59
CA GLU A 68 0.03 -14.98 23.34
C GLU A 68 0.81 -13.80 23.96
N ARG A 69 0.50 -12.58 23.58
CA ARG A 69 1.13 -11.32 24.03
C ARG A 69 0.15 -10.41 24.78
N ASP A 70 -0.92 -11.01 25.31
CA ASP A 70 -1.96 -10.32 26.06
C ASP A 70 -2.63 -9.16 25.29
N VAL A 71 -2.66 -9.25 23.94
CA VAL A 71 -3.42 -8.33 23.08
C VAL A 71 -4.72 -9.01 22.68
N ASP A 72 -5.84 -8.44 23.15
CA ASP A 72 -7.18 -8.90 22.77
C ASP A 72 -7.49 -8.43 21.35
N ALA A 73 -7.65 -9.38 20.44
CA ALA A 73 -7.84 -9.11 19.01
C ALA A 73 -9.10 -9.82 18.50
N ASP A 74 -9.85 -9.09 17.71
CA ASP A 74 -11.08 -9.53 17.06
C ASP A 74 -10.93 -9.61 15.54
N VAL A 75 -11.85 -10.33 14.92
CA VAL A 75 -11.98 -10.40 13.46
C VAL A 75 -13.25 -9.65 13.04
N GLU A 76 -13.10 -8.67 12.15
CA GLU A 76 -14.19 -7.93 11.55
C GLU A 76 -14.45 -8.38 10.12
N GLU A 77 -15.52 -9.16 9.90
CA GLU A 77 -15.93 -9.59 8.56
C GLU A 77 -16.54 -8.46 7.73
N PHE A 78 -16.28 -8.50 6.43
CA PHE A 78 -16.89 -7.61 5.44
C PHE A 78 -17.06 -8.31 4.08
N ASP A 79 -17.86 -7.69 3.20
CA ASP A 79 -18.03 -8.16 1.83
C ASP A 79 -16.94 -7.60 0.93
N GLY A 80 -16.29 -8.46 0.14
CA GLY A 80 -15.19 -8.11 -0.73
C GLY A 80 -15.18 -8.91 -2.03
N TYR A 81 -14.06 -8.88 -2.73
CA TYR A 81 -13.77 -9.69 -3.91
C TYR A 81 -12.27 -9.94 -4.05
N SER A 82 -11.92 -10.98 -4.79
CA SER A 82 -10.57 -11.55 -4.81
C SER A 82 -9.57 -10.85 -5.75
N THR A 83 -9.96 -9.83 -6.51
CA THR A 83 -9.07 -9.17 -7.47
C THR A 83 -9.61 -7.83 -7.94
N PHE A 84 -8.75 -6.81 -8.02
CA PHE A 84 -9.08 -5.51 -8.61
C PHE A 84 -9.47 -5.61 -10.10
N ALA A 85 -9.16 -6.70 -10.76
CA ALA A 85 -9.56 -6.88 -12.15
C ALA A 85 -11.07 -6.88 -12.33
N LYS A 86 -11.86 -7.28 -11.33
CA LYS A 86 -13.35 -7.29 -11.43
C LYS A 86 -13.91 -5.90 -11.74
N PRO A 87 -13.74 -4.86 -10.89
CA PRO A 87 -14.29 -3.53 -11.15
C PRO A 87 -13.64 -2.86 -12.36
N TYR A 88 -12.32 -3.00 -12.54
CA TYR A 88 -11.65 -2.37 -13.66
C TYR A 88 -11.97 -2.99 -15.01
N ALA A 89 -12.17 -4.32 -15.10
CA ALA A 89 -12.63 -4.96 -16.35
C ALA A 89 -14.02 -4.47 -16.76
N LEU A 90 -14.93 -4.29 -15.80
CA LEU A 90 -16.26 -3.73 -16.06
C LEU A 90 -16.17 -2.28 -16.56
N LEU A 91 -15.43 -1.44 -15.86
CA LEU A 91 -15.25 -0.02 -16.21
C LEU A 91 -14.54 0.14 -17.57
N PHE A 92 -13.44 -0.55 -17.77
CA PHE A 92 -12.68 -0.48 -19.01
C PHE A 92 -13.45 -1.08 -20.18
N GLY A 93 -14.18 -2.18 -19.94
CA GLY A 93 -15.05 -2.79 -20.93
C GLY A 93 -16.18 -1.87 -21.36
N ALA A 94 -16.84 -1.21 -20.42
CA ALA A 94 -17.88 -0.21 -20.68
C ALA A 94 -17.31 1.00 -21.44
N SER A 95 -16.13 1.49 -21.06
CA SER A 95 -15.45 2.59 -21.75
C SER A 95 -15.10 2.21 -23.18
N LEU A 96 -14.52 1.02 -23.42
CA LEU A 96 -14.19 0.50 -24.74
C LEU A 96 -15.44 0.34 -25.61
N ALA A 97 -16.48 -0.32 -25.09
CA ALA A 97 -17.74 -0.50 -25.78
C ALA A 97 -18.39 0.85 -26.17
N GLY A 98 -18.40 1.79 -25.21
CA GLY A 98 -18.87 3.15 -25.46
C GLY A 98 -18.10 3.86 -26.59
N GLY A 99 -16.77 3.76 -26.58
CA GLY A 99 -15.92 4.30 -27.64
C GLY A 99 -16.16 3.65 -29.02
N LEU A 100 -16.36 2.33 -29.07
CA LEU A 100 -16.69 1.63 -30.30
C LEU A 100 -18.07 2.06 -30.86
N LEU A 101 -19.10 2.15 -29.99
CA LEU A 101 -20.44 2.61 -30.38
C LEU A 101 -20.43 4.04 -30.93
N GLN A 102 -19.55 4.89 -30.45
CA GLN A 102 -19.39 6.27 -30.99
C GLN A 102 -18.94 6.31 -32.46
N ARG A 103 -18.48 5.18 -33.04
CA ARG A 103 -18.09 5.08 -34.46
C ARG A 103 -19.26 4.71 -35.38
N SER A 104 -20.42 4.38 -34.82
CA SER A 104 -21.63 4.01 -35.59
C SER A 104 -22.09 5.10 -36.54
N GLN A 105 -22.76 4.73 -37.62
CA GLN A 105 -23.48 5.65 -38.52
C GLN A 105 -24.75 6.23 -37.87
N SER A 106 -25.41 5.48 -36.98
CA SER A 106 -26.61 5.89 -36.27
C SER A 106 -26.31 6.96 -35.21
N ALA A 107 -27.01 8.07 -35.24
CA ALA A 107 -26.89 9.12 -34.25
C ALA A 107 -27.29 8.65 -32.84
N ARG A 108 -28.33 7.80 -32.74
CA ARG A 108 -28.80 7.21 -31.48
C ARG A 108 -27.74 6.32 -30.88
N THR A 109 -27.12 5.45 -31.69
CA THR A 109 -26.04 4.55 -31.23
C THR A 109 -24.82 5.34 -30.78
N ARG A 110 -24.43 6.41 -31.48
CA ARG A 110 -23.34 7.30 -31.07
C ARG A 110 -23.62 7.97 -29.73
N ALA A 111 -24.85 8.47 -29.53
CA ALA A 111 -25.26 9.09 -28.29
C ALA A 111 -25.23 8.09 -27.10
N ALA A 112 -25.76 6.88 -27.31
CA ALA A 112 -25.70 5.82 -26.32
C ALA A 112 -24.24 5.45 -25.96
N GLY A 113 -23.37 5.35 -26.98
CA GLY A 113 -21.94 5.10 -26.77
C GLY A 113 -21.25 6.23 -26.00
N ALA A 114 -21.60 7.47 -26.26
CA ALA A 114 -21.08 8.61 -25.49
C ALA A 114 -21.56 8.56 -24.03
N GLY A 115 -22.84 8.29 -23.81
CA GLY A 115 -23.40 8.12 -22.47
C GLY A 115 -22.69 7.02 -21.67
N LEU A 116 -22.47 5.86 -22.29
CA LEU A 116 -21.79 4.74 -21.67
C LEU A 116 -20.33 5.07 -21.28
N ALA A 117 -19.57 5.71 -22.18
CA ALA A 117 -18.20 6.12 -21.90
C ALA A 117 -18.11 7.18 -20.79
N ILE A 118 -19.04 8.16 -20.78
CA ILE A 118 -19.12 9.18 -19.72
C ILE A 118 -19.48 8.54 -18.38
N SER A 119 -20.47 7.63 -18.36
CA SER A 119 -20.86 6.94 -17.14
C SER A 119 -19.72 6.08 -16.57
N SER A 120 -18.97 5.40 -17.45
CA SER A 120 -17.77 4.65 -17.05
C SER A 120 -16.70 5.55 -16.45
N ALA A 121 -16.43 6.70 -17.07
CA ALA A 121 -15.46 7.66 -16.55
C ALA A 121 -15.89 8.23 -15.19
N ALA A 122 -17.17 8.59 -15.04
CA ALA A 122 -17.70 9.10 -13.78
C ALA A 122 -17.63 8.05 -12.66
N ALA A 123 -17.99 6.79 -12.96
CA ALA A 123 -17.87 5.70 -12.02
C ALA A 123 -16.39 5.44 -11.64
N GLY A 124 -15.48 5.46 -12.62
CA GLY A 124 -14.04 5.31 -12.36
C GLY A 124 -13.43 6.41 -11.48
N LEU A 125 -13.94 7.64 -11.59
CA LEU A 125 -13.55 8.74 -10.70
C LEU A 125 -14.05 8.50 -9.27
N LEU A 126 -15.26 7.97 -9.08
CA LEU A 126 -15.80 7.62 -7.77
C LEU A 126 -15.00 6.46 -7.14
N GLU A 127 -14.70 5.41 -7.94
CA GLU A 127 -13.83 4.32 -7.47
C GLU A 127 -12.46 4.84 -7.02
N GLY A 128 -11.85 5.73 -7.80
CA GLY A 128 -10.55 6.32 -7.46
C GLY A 128 -10.57 7.30 -6.29
N ASP A 129 -11.73 7.81 -5.90
CA ASP A 129 -11.90 8.68 -4.72
C ASP A 129 -11.88 7.90 -3.39
N LEU A 130 -12.25 6.61 -3.41
CA LEU A 130 -12.26 5.69 -2.28
C LEU A 130 -13.18 6.08 -1.10
N ARG A 131 -14.00 7.11 -1.24
CA ARG A 131 -15.07 7.44 -0.28
C ARG A 131 -16.34 6.67 -0.57
N ARG A 132 -16.67 6.57 -1.85
CA ARG A 132 -17.81 5.82 -2.39
C ARG A 132 -17.33 5.04 -3.59
N THR A 133 -17.49 3.76 -3.55
CA THR A 133 -17.00 2.81 -4.55
C THR A 133 -18.17 1.99 -5.10
N PRO A 134 -19.07 2.63 -5.89
CA PRO A 134 -20.36 2.01 -6.26
C PRO A 134 -20.20 0.74 -7.09
N VAL A 135 -19.16 0.65 -7.92
CA VAL A 135 -18.90 -0.56 -8.74
C VAL A 135 -18.32 -1.65 -7.84
N SER A 136 -17.34 -1.32 -7.00
CA SER A 136 -16.77 -2.24 -6.03
C SER A 136 -17.81 -2.74 -5.05
N ASP A 137 -18.64 -1.86 -4.50
CA ASP A 137 -19.71 -2.23 -3.56
C ASP A 137 -20.73 -3.18 -4.22
N ALA A 138 -21.07 -2.97 -5.51
CA ALA A 138 -21.97 -3.83 -6.26
C ALA A 138 -21.36 -5.20 -6.63
N LEU A 139 -20.05 -5.30 -6.71
CA LEU A 139 -19.32 -6.53 -7.07
C LEU A 139 -18.81 -7.32 -5.86
N SER A 140 -18.90 -6.76 -4.67
CA SER A 140 -18.48 -7.41 -3.41
C SER A 140 -19.46 -8.52 -3.06
N SER A 141 -19.10 -9.76 -3.34
CA SER A 141 -19.93 -10.95 -3.18
C SER A 141 -19.27 -12.05 -2.35
N ASP A 142 -17.98 -11.89 -2.08
CA ASP A 142 -17.18 -12.85 -1.32
C ASP A 142 -16.96 -12.31 0.09
N ARG A 143 -16.65 -13.17 1.05
CA ARG A 143 -16.38 -12.77 2.44
C ARG A 143 -14.90 -12.64 2.67
N SER A 144 -14.49 -11.53 3.29
CA SER A 144 -13.15 -11.27 3.78
C SER A 144 -13.21 -10.69 5.20
N LEU A 145 -12.07 -10.36 5.80
CA LEU A 145 -11.98 -9.99 7.21
C LEU A 145 -10.77 -9.09 7.48
N ASN A 146 -10.90 -8.21 8.47
CA ASN A 146 -9.78 -7.51 9.08
C ASN A 146 -9.48 -8.13 10.46
N VAL A 147 -8.23 -8.09 10.89
CA VAL A 147 -7.85 -8.31 12.30
C VAL A 147 -7.73 -6.96 12.98
N VAL A 148 -8.43 -6.77 14.08
CA VAL A 148 -8.43 -5.51 14.82
C VAL A 148 -8.10 -5.76 16.29
N ALA A 149 -7.40 -4.82 16.92
CA ALA A 149 -7.19 -4.83 18.36
C ALA A 149 -7.15 -3.40 18.90
N CYS A 150 -7.37 -3.26 20.20
CA CYS A 150 -7.31 -1.99 20.89
C CYS A 150 -6.45 -2.12 22.14
N VAL A 151 -5.41 -1.31 22.21
CA VAL A 151 -4.54 -1.18 23.38
C VAL A 151 -4.85 0.16 24.05
N PRO A 152 -5.49 0.18 25.24
CA PRO A 152 -5.84 1.40 25.93
C PRO A 152 -4.60 2.17 26.39
N ALA A 153 -4.73 3.49 26.52
CA ALA A 153 -3.72 4.31 27.17
C ALA A 153 -3.63 3.99 28.68
N ALA A 154 -2.46 4.20 29.29
CA ALA A 154 -2.29 4.05 30.74
C ALA A 154 -3.05 5.11 31.56
N GLY A 155 -3.28 6.28 30.95
CA GLY A 155 -4.02 7.40 31.54
C GLY A 155 -5.20 7.83 30.67
N PRO A 156 -5.70 9.05 30.83
CA PRO A 156 -6.81 9.56 30.02
C PRO A 156 -6.43 9.62 28.54
N THR A 157 -7.19 8.91 27.71
CA THR A 157 -7.00 8.92 26.25
C THR A 157 -7.30 10.30 25.68
N ARG A 158 -6.33 10.88 25.01
CA ARG A 158 -6.41 12.18 24.31
C ARG A 158 -6.16 12.07 22.80
N ARG A 159 -5.52 10.99 22.38
CA ARG A 159 -5.22 10.68 20.99
C ARG A 159 -5.44 9.18 20.73
N ARG A 160 -5.76 8.86 19.51
CA ARG A 160 -5.84 7.51 18.99
C ARG A 160 -4.84 7.38 17.83
N VAL A 161 -4.00 6.38 17.87
CA VAL A 161 -3.12 6.02 16.75
C VAL A 161 -3.48 4.62 16.28
N CYS A 162 -3.82 4.50 15.01
CA CYS A 162 -4.10 3.22 14.36
C CYS A 162 -2.88 2.77 13.57
N LEU A 163 -2.29 1.63 13.95
CA LEU A 163 -1.21 0.97 13.24
C LEU A 163 -1.82 0.07 12.17
N VAL A 164 -1.44 0.28 10.93
CA VAL A 164 -2.05 -0.40 9.78
C VAL A 164 -1.01 -1.18 9.00
N GLY A 165 -1.39 -2.33 8.51
CA GLY A 165 -0.70 -3.14 7.50
C GLY A 165 -1.70 -4.10 6.89
N HIS A 166 -1.47 -4.64 5.69
CA HIS A 166 -2.42 -5.59 5.10
C HIS A 166 -1.93 -7.04 5.13
N LEU A 167 -2.90 -7.94 5.17
CA LEU A 167 -2.69 -9.37 5.31
C LEU A 167 -2.59 -10.08 3.98
N ASP A 168 -3.42 -9.67 3.03
CA ASP A 168 -3.55 -10.29 1.72
C ASP A 168 -2.33 -10.05 0.83
N THR A 169 -2.25 -10.80 -0.24
CA THR A 169 -1.15 -10.73 -1.19
C THR A 169 -1.63 -10.61 -2.61
N SER A 170 -0.78 -9.99 -3.44
CA SER A 170 -1.03 -9.73 -4.84
C SER A 170 -0.92 -10.98 -5.71
N ARG A 171 -1.13 -10.74 -6.96
CA ARG A 171 -0.92 -11.68 -8.05
C ARG A 171 0.05 -11.08 -9.05
N SER A 172 1.02 -11.86 -9.54
CA SER A 172 1.94 -11.44 -10.59
C SER A 172 1.22 -11.19 -11.91
N GLY A 173 1.89 -10.55 -12.84
CA GLY A 173 1.40 -10.30 -14.19
C GLY A 173 2.42 -9.48 -14.98
N ALA A 174 2.25 -9.38 -16.28
CA ALA A 174 3.19 -8.70 -17.18
C ALA A 174 3.45 -7.24 -16.79
N ILE A 175 2.44 -6.55 -16.21
CA ILE A 175 2.57 -5.17 -15.74
C ILE A 175 3.50 -5.03 -14.53
N PHE A 176 3.69 -6.09 -13.74
CA PHE A 176 4.57 -6.15 -12.57
C PHE A 176 5.92 -6.82 -12.87
N HIS A 177 6.18 -7.15 -14.14
CA HIS A 177 7.48 -7.69 -14.52
C HIS A 177 8.58 -6.70 -14.14
N PRO A 178 9.73 -7.14 -13.57
CA PRO A 178 10.80 -6.24 -13.09
C PRO A 178 11.26 -5.21 -14.13
N ALA A 179 11.21 -5.52 -15.42
CA ALA A 179 11.53 -4.57 -16.50
C ALA A 179 10.45 -3.50 -16.73
N VAL A 180 9.20 -3.71 -16.24
CA VAL A 180 8.07 -2.80 -16.41
C VAL A 180 7.88 -1.92 -15.17
N VAL A 181 8.17 -2.45 -13.98
CA VAL A 181 8.00 -1.75 -12.69
C VAL A 181 8.62 -0.35 -12.68
N PRO A 182 9.82 -0.06 -13.23
CA PRO A 182 10.36 1.30 -13.33
C PRO A 182 9.48 2.29 -14.11
N HIS A 183 8.55 1.78 -14.91
CA HIS A 183 7.64 2.56 -15.75
C HIS A 183 6.17 2.43 -15.33
N LEU A 184 5.91 1.74 -14.21
CA LEU A 184 4.55 1.36 -13.77
C LEU A 184 3.62 2.56 -13.67
N ALA A 185 4.06 3.68 -13.11
CA ALA A 185 3.26 4.90 -13.03
C ALA A 185 2.77 5.40 -14.39
N LYS A 186 3.61 5.28 -15.45
CA LYS A 186 3.21 5.65 -16.82
C LYS A 186 2.25 4.64 -17.42
N VAL A 187 2.48 3.35 -17.16
CA VAL A 187 1.62 2.26 -17.64
C VAL A 187 0.22 2.39 -17.05
N LEU A 188 0.10 2.68 -15.76
CA LEU A 188 -1.19 2.87 -15.07
C LEU A 188 -1.96 4.13 -15.52
N GLN A 189 -1.28 5.12 -16.12
CA GLN A 189 -1.95 6.29 -16.71
C GLN A 189 -2.63 5.99 -18.05
N ILE A 190 -2.22 4.95 -18.77
CA ILE A 190 -2.80 4.60 -20.08
C ILE A 190 -4.33 4.39 -19.99
N PRO A 191 -4.86 3.52 -19.13
CA PRO A 191 -6.30 3.34 -19.02
C PRO A 191 -7.02 4.61 -18.54
N ALA A 192 -6.43 5.39 -17.62
CA ALA A 192 -7.04 6.63 -17.14
C ALA A 192 -7.19 7.66 -18.26
N ILE A 193 -6.11 7.92 -19.03
CA ILE A 193 -6.13 8.83 -20.18
C ILE A 193 -7.08 8.32 -21.26
N SER A 194 -7.06 7.01 -21.55
CA SER A 194 -7.95 6.41 -22.55
C SER A 194 -9.43 6.56 -22.16
N THR A 195 -9.77 6.32 -20.90
CA THR A 195 -11.15 6.50 -20.37
C THR A 195 -11.62 7.94 -20.56
N MET A 196 -10.80 8.94 -20.18
CA MET A 196 -11.14 10.35 -20.33
C MET A 196 -11.26 10.75 -21.81
N ALA A 197 -10.37 10.27 -22.67
CA ALA A 197 -10.43 10.53 -24.11
C ALA A 197 -11.68 9.91 -24.76
N LEU A 198 -12.10 8.72 -24.36
CA LEU A 198 -13.32 8.08 -24.86
C LEU A 198 -14.58 8.76 -24.33
N ALA A 199 -14.60 9.21 -23.08
CA ALA A 199 -15.70 10.03 -22.53
C ALA A 199 -15.83 11.36 -23.27
N ALA A 200 -14.73 12.03 -23.58
CA ALA A 200 -14.69 13.25 -24.37
C ALA A 200 -14.80 13.01 -25.90
N GLY A 201 -14.96 11.77 -26.34
CA GLY A 201 -14.95 11.33 -27.73
C GLY A 201 -15.82 12.14 -28.67
N PRO A 202 -17.08 12.54 -28.33
CA PRO A 202 -17.93 13.40 -29.18
C PRO A 202 -17.30 14.75 -29.49
N LEU A 203 -16.53 15.33 -28.61
CA LEU A 203 -15.79 16.58 -28.79
C LEU A 203 -14.47 16.35 -29.52
N ILE A 204 -13.67 15.41 -29.07
CA ILE A 204 -12.35 15.10 -29.60
C ILE A 204 -12.42 14.77 -31.10
N ARG A 205 -13.39 13.97 -31.53
CA ARG A 205 -13.54 13.56 -32.93
C ARG A 205 -13.87 14.71 -33.90
N ARG A 206 -14.25 15.90 -33.39
CA ARG A 206 -14.47 17.11 -34.19
C ARG A 206 -13.19 17.90 -34.44
N LEU A 207 -12.14 17.62 -33.66
CA LEU A 207 -10.85 18.30 -33.77
C LEU A 207 -10.01 17.72 -34.91
N PRO A 208 -9.12 18.51 -35.52
CA PRO A 208 -8.08 17.97 -36.41
C PRO A 208 -7.28 16.86 -35.68
N GLY A 209 -7.10 15.71 -36.35
CA GLY A 209 -6.44 14.56 -35.74
C GLY A 209 -7.24 13.78 -34.66
N GLY A 210 -8.42 14.28 -34.28
CA GLY A 210 -9.22 13.71 -33.19
C GLY A 210 -9.73 12.30 -33.44
N ARG A 211 -9.88 11.89 -34.73
CA ARG A 211 -10.17 10.47 -35.06
C ARG A 211 -9.02 9.55 -34.71
N ALA A 212 -7.76 9.98 -34.97
CA ALA A 212 -6.59 9.21 -34.63
C ALA A 212 -6.43 9.08 -33.10
N LEU A 213 -6.63 10.18 -32.36
CA LEU A 213 -6.63 10.16 -30.90
C LEU A 213 -7.71 9.24 -30.32
N HIS A 214 -8.91 9.23 -30.89
CA HIS A 214 -9.97 8.31 -30.46
C HIS A 214 -9.59 6.84 -30.72
N VAL A 215 -8.97 6.54 -31.86
CA VAL A 215 -8.45 5.18 -32.14
C VAL A 215 -7.32 4.79 -31.20
N ALA A 216 -6.41 5.72 -30.91
CA ALA A 216 -5.34 5.49 -29.91
C ALA A 216 -5.91 5.18 -28.52
N ALA A 217 -6.97 5.91 -28.10
CA ALA A 217 -7.65 5.65 -26.83
C ALA A 217 -8.35 4.27 -26.79
N LEU A 218 -8.96 3.84 -27.91
CA LEU A 218 -9.48 2.45 -28.03
C LEU A 218 -8.36 1.43 -27.90
N GLY A 219 -7.21 1.66 -28.55
CA GLY A 219 -6.03 0.80 -28.45
C GLY A 219 -5.50 0.72 -27.03
N GLY A 220 -5.33 1.85 -26.35
CA GLY A 220 -4.91 1.92 -24.95
C GLY A 220 -5.83 1.15 -24.00
N MET A 221 -7.15 1.27 -24.20
CA MET A 221 -8.13 0.55 -23.42
C MET A 221 -8.11 -0.96 -23.70
N THR A 222 -7.90 -1.38 -24.95
CA THR A 222 -7.74 -2.78 -25.31
C THR A 222 -6.50 -3.37 -24.67
N ILE A 223 -5.38 -2.66 -24.66
CA ILE A 223 -4.14 -3.08 -24.00
C ILE A 223 -4.36 -3.23 -22.49
N ALA A 224 -5.06 -2.27 -21.86
CA ALA A 224 -5.36 -2.34 -20.43
C ALA A 224 -6.21 -3.58 -20.07
N LEU A 225 -7.25 -3.86 -20.85
CA LEU A 225 -8.08 -5.07 -20.67
C LEU A 225 -7.28 -6.35 -20.91
N ALA A 226 -6.40 -6.36 -21.93
CA ALA A 226 -5.55 -7.50 -22.20
C ALA A 226 -4.54 -7.76 -21.06
N ALA A 227 -4.01 -6.71 -20.44
CA ALA A 227 -3.12 -6.81 -19.28
C ALA A 227 -3.86 -7.36 -18.04
N LEU A 228 -5.09 -6.91 -17.78
CA LEU A 228 -5.93 -7.48 -16.72
C LEU A 228 -6.22 -8.96 -16.98
N ALA A 229 -6.60 -9.31 -18.21
CA ALA A 229 -6.88 -10.69 -18.58
C ALA A 229 -5.63 -11.58 -18.49
N GLU A 230 -4.47 -11.09 -18.92
CA GLU A 230 -3.19 -11.80 -18.78
C GLU A 230 -2.88 -12.10 -17.33
N ARG A 231 -2.98 -11.09 -16.44
CA ARG A 231 -2.77 -11.24 -15.01
C ARG A 231 -3.69 -12.30 -14.39
N GLU A 232 -4.99 -12.29 -14.74
CA GLU A 232 -5.94 -13.25 -14.18
C GLU A 232 -5.77 -14.68 -14.73
N LEU A 233 -5.36 -14.82 -15.97
CA LEU A 233 -5.25 -16.13 -16.63
C LEU A 233 -3.87 -16.78 -16.45
N ARG A 234 -2.80 -16.00 -16.36
CA ARG A 234 -1.40 -16.47 -16.36
C ARG A 234 -0.61 -16.09 -15.11
N GLY A 235 -1.03 -15.06 -14.39
CA GLY A 235 -0.37 -14.65 -13.15
C GLY A 235 -0.45 -15.74 -12.09
N THR A 236 0.51 -15.73 -11.17
CA THR A 236 0.55 -16.59 -9.98
C THR A 236 0.38 -15.73 -8.74
N ASP A 237 -0.27 -16.27 -7.72
CA ASP A 237 -0.36 -15.57 -6.44
C ASP A 237 1.03 -15.55 -5.80
N VAL A 238 1.45 -14.40 -5.25
CA VAL A 238 2.80 -14.19 -4.74
C VAL A 238 2.87 -14.46 -3.23
N PRO A 239 4.03 -14.86 -2.68
CA PRO A 239 4.16 -15.10 -1.24
C PRO A 239 3.92 -13.85 -0.38
N GLY A 240 4.24 -12.66 -0.88
CA GLY A 240 3.98 -11.39 -0.21
C GLY A 240 4.71 -11.25 1.12
N ALA A 241 6.02 -11.47 1.12
CA ALA A 241 6.83 -11.34 2.32
C ALA A 241 7.08 -9.88 2.67
N SER A 242 7.52 -9.09 1.69
CA SER A 242 7.64 -7.64 1.82
C SER A 242 6.29 -6.97 1.67
N ASP A 243 5.47 -7.40 0.71
CA ASP A 243 4.16 -6.86 0.36
C ASP A 243 3.03 -7.88 0.68
N ASN A 244 2.40 -7.91 1.92
CA ASN A 244 2.74 -7.01 3.01
C ASN A 244 2.78 -7.74 4.36
N ALA A 245 3.35 -8.97 4.39
CA ALA A 245 3.60 -9.62 5.68
C ALA A 245 4.51 -8.76 6.57
N SER A 246 5.44 -7.98 5.97
CA SER A 246 6.35 -7.12 6.70
C SER A 246 5.64 -5.97 7.42
N GLY A 247 4.72 -5.28 6.77
CA GLY A 247 3.95 -4.20 7.38
C GLY A 247 3.00 -4.70 8.45
N ALA A 248 2.29 -5.80 8.20
CA ALA A 248 1.46 -6.46 9.21
C ALA A 248 2.28 -6.82 10.45
N ALA A 249 3.46 -7.45 10.27
CA ALA A 249 4.33 -7.83 11.37
C ALA A 249 4.85 -6.64 12.18
N VAL A 250 5.23 -5.54 11.52
CA VAL A 250 5.66 -4.30 12.17
C VAL A 250 4.52 -3.69 12.99
N ALA A 251 3.33 -3.55 12.40
CA ALA A 251 2.16 -3.02 13.09
C ALA A 251 1.79 -3.85 14.33
N MET A 252 1.76 -5.17 14.19
CA MET A 252 1.48 -6.11 15.29
C MET A 252 2.52 -6.05 16.40
N GLN A 253 3.81 -6.02 16.05
CA GLN A 253 4.88 -5.96 17.04
C GLN A 253 4.82 -4.66 17.85
N LEU A 254 4.56 -3.53 17.19
CA LEU A 254 4.39 -2.24 17.86
C LEU A 254 3.16 -2.23 18.79
N ALA A 255 2.05 -2.83 18.36
CA ALA A 255 0.86 -2.97 19.19
C ALA A 255 1.14 -3.85 20.43
N ALA A 256 1.84 -4.96 20.29
CA ALA A 256 2.24 -5.83 21.40
C ALA A 256 3.18 -5.12 22.39
N GLU A 257 4.11 -4.31 21.90
CA GLU A 257 4.97 -3.49 22.75
C GLU A 257 4.18 -2.44 23.53
N CYS A 258 3.20 -1.81 22.89
CA CYS A 258 2.29 -0.89 23.59
C CYS A 258 1.39 -1.60 24.59
N ALA A 259 1.01 -2.86 24.37
CA ALA A 259 0.26 -3.64 25.37
C ALA A 259 1.12 -3.96 26.60
N ALA A 260 2.39 -4.31 26.39
CA ALA A 260 3.32 -4.55 27.49
C ALA A 260 3.69 -3.27 28.26
N VAL A 261 3.81 -2.14 27.57
CA VAL A 261 4.11 -0.81 28.15
C VAL A 261 3.19 0.23 27.49
N PRO A 262 1.96 0.43 28.03
CA PRO A 262 1.01 1.35 27.44
C PRO A 262 1.52 2.80 27.41
N LEU A 263 1.18 3.52 26.33
CA LEU A 263 1.42 4.95 26.23
C LEU A 263 0.54 5.72 27.20
N GLU A 264 0.97 6.89 27.67
CA GLU A 264 0.29 7.59 28.76
C GLU A 264 -1.06 8.20 28.33
N HIS A 265 -1.11 8.81 27.15
CA HIS A 265 -2.29 9.53 26.66
C HIS A 265 -2.78 9.08 25.28
N THR A 266 -2.14 8.09 24.70
CA THR A 266 -2.46 7.60 23.37
C THR A 266 -2.96 6.17 23.42
N GLN A 267 -4.21 5.98 22.99
CA GLN A 267 -4.73 4.65 22.67
C GLN A 267 -4.11 4.19 21.35
N VAL A 268 -3.64 2.95 21.31
CA VAL A 268 -3.11 2.33 20.09
C VAL A 268 -4.08 1.29 19.58
N ASP A 269 -4.63 1.52 18.39
CA ASP A 269 -5.41 0.53 17.68
C ASP A 269 -4.52 -0.21 16.68
N LEU A 270 -4.79 -1.48 16.46
CA LEU A 270 -4.23 -2.28 15.40
C LEU A 270 -5.30 -2.54 14.35
N LEU A 271 -4.95 -2.39 13.09
CA LEU A 271 -5.79 -2.72 11.95
C LEU A 271 -4.94 -3.47 10.92
N VAL A 272 -5.04 -4.81 10.91
CA VAL A 272 -4.48 -5.60 9.81
C VAL A 272 -5.61 -5.85 8.82
N THR A 273 -5.56 -5.13 7.71
CA THR A 273 -6.60 -5.17 6.68
C THR A 273 -6.45 -6.38 5.77
N SER A 274 -7.53 -6.73 5.12
CA SER A 274 -7.55 -7.65 3.99
C SER A 274 -8.17 -6.97 2.76
N CYS A 275 -8.02 -7.61 1.58
CA CYS A 275 -8.50 -7.03 0.33
C CYS A 275 -7.90 -5.65 0.01
N GLU A 276 -6.67 -5.38 0.47
CA GLU A 276 -5.91 -4.21 0.03
C GLU A 276 -5.65 -4.32 -1.48
N GLU A 277 -5.10 -5.46 -1.90
CA GLU A 277 -4.72 -5.82 -3.25
C GLU A 277 -5.89 -5.90 -4.25
N SER A 278 -7.09 -5.96 -3.74
CA SER A 278 -8.30 -5.89 -4.56
C SER A 278 -8.95 -4.50 -4.59
N GLY A 279 -8.45 -3.54 -3.80
CA GLY A 279 -8.93 -2.16 -3.81
C GLY A 279 -9.10 -1.53 -2.44
N MET A 280 -8.25 -1.87 -1.46
CA MET A 280 -8.28 -1.39 -0.06
C MET A 280 -9.66 -1.56 0.59
N LEU A 281 -10.36 -2.69 0.29
CA LEU A 281 -11.75 -2.89 0.72
C LEU A 281 -11.84 -3.04 2.23
N GLY A 282 -10.84 -3.67 2.88
CA GLY A 282 -10.76 -3.81 4.33
C GLY A 282 -10.65 -2.46 5.04
N ALA A 283 -9.75 -1.59 4.58
CA ALA A 283 -9.62 -0.24 5.10
C ALA A 283 -10.89 0.59 4.89
N GLN A 284 -11.53 0.47 3.73
CA GLN A 284 -12.81 1.11 3.46
C GLN A 284 -13.93 0.59 4.37
N ALA A 285 -13.99 -0.72 4.62
CA ALA A 285 -14.97 -1.35 5.52
C ALA A 285 -14.77 -0.86 6.95
N TYR A 286 -13.53 -0.84 7.45
CA TYR A 286 -13.19 -0.29 8.75
C TYR A 286 -13.62 1.18 8.86
N ALA A 287 -13.28 2.00 7.87
CA ALA A 287 -13.62 3.42 7.83
C ALA A 287 -15.14 3.71 7.76
N ARG A 288 -15.94 2.77 7.26
CA ARG A 288 -17.40 2.87 7.26
C ARG A 288 -18.01 2.43 8.57
N ARG A 289 -17.42 1.42 9.25
CA ARG A 289 -17.92 0.84 10.50
C ARG A 289 -17.64 1.72 11.71
N HIS A 290 -16.45 2.33 11.75
CA HIS A 290 -15.97 3.06 12.92
C HIS A 290 -16.18 4.58 12.77
N SER A 291 -16.94 5.16 13.68
CA SER A 291 -17.17 6.62 13.77
C SER A 291 -16.02 7.29 14.52
N LEU A 292 -14.86 7.41 13.87
CA LEU A 292 -13.66 8.00 14.47
C LEU A 292 -13.65 9.51 14.30
N ARG A 293 -13.20 10.26 15.32
CA ARG A 293 -13.01 11.70 15.25
C ARG A 293 -11.72 12.03 14.54
N ALA A 294 -11.82 12.78 13.43
CA ALA A 294 -10.65 13.12 12.60
C ALA A 294 -9.56 13.87 13.37
N ALA A 295 -9.93 14.77 14.26
CA ALA A 295 -8.97 15.55 15.05
C ALA A 295 -8.20 14.74 16.11
N GLU A 296 -8.65 13.53 16.42
CA GLU A 296 -8.09 12.70 17.50
C GLU A 296 -7.47 11.40 16.95
N THR A 297 -7.61 11.12 15.66
CA THR A 297 -7.22 9.82 15.08
C THR A 297 -6.16 9.99 14.00
N THR A 298 -5.07 9.27 14.17
CA THR A 298 -3.92 9.24 13.24
C THR A 298 -3.71 7.79 12.77
N PHE A 299 -3.47 7.59 11.47
CA PHE A 299 -3.17 6.29 10.88
C PHE A 299 -1.71 6.23 10.44
N LEU A 300 -0.99 5.24 10.93
CA LEU A 300 0.38 4.92 10.54
C LEU A 300 0.33 3.62 9.74
N ASN A 301 0.44 3.72 8.43
CA ASN A 301 0.42 2.57 7.54
C ASN A 301 1.83 2.10 7.23
N PHE A 302 2.08 0.82 7.45
CA PHE A 302 3.31 0.12 7.11
C PHE A 302 3.04 -0.77 5.91
N ASP A 303 3.63 -0.42 4.77
CA ASP A 303 3.36 -1.10 3.52
C ASP A 303 4.67 -1.40 2.82
N THR A 304 4.91 -2.68 2.52
CA THR A 304 6.13 -3.11 1.82
C THR A 304 7.42 -2.65 2.53
N VAL A 305 7.52 -2.82 3.85
CA VAL A 305 8.66 -2.34 4.67
C VAL A 305 9.74 -3.40 4.89
N GLY A 306 9.74 -4.49 4.12
CA GLY A 306 10.67 -5.62 4.27
C GLY A 306 11.74 -5.72 3.19
N GLY A 307 11.65 -4.98 2.09
CA GLY A 307 12.59 -5.08 0.99
C GLY A 307 13.96 -4.42 1.25
N PRO A 308 15.02 -4.82 0.52
CA PRO A 308 16.37 -4.24 0.66
C PRO A 308 16.45 -2.86 -0.02
N ALA A 309 15.82 -1.87 0.58
CA ALA A 309 15.78 -0.49 0.10
C ALA A 309 15.74 0.48 1.30
N PRO A 310 16.05 1.78 1.10
CA PRO A 310 15.83 2.81 2.11
C PRO A 310 14.39 2.82 2.60
N LEU A 311 14.19 3.07 3.89
CA LEU A 311 12.86 3.30 4.42
C LEU A 311 12.40 4.71 4.04
N THR A 312 11.23 4.82 3.46
CA THR A 312 10.69 6.11 2.99
C THR A 312 9.28 6.35 3.53
N TYR A 313 8.86 7.61 3.51
CA TYR A 313 7.49 8.00 3.80
C TYR A 313 6.86 8.67 2.56
N ILE A 314 5.63 8.31 2.26
CA ILE A 314 4.95 8.75 1.04
C ILE A 314 4.34 10.13 1.23
N LEU A 315 4.82 11.12 0.46
CA LEU A 315 4.29 12.48 0.51
C LEU A 315 2.90 12.61 -0.12
N ARG A 316 2.63 11.84 -1.18
CA ARG A 316 1.35 11.86 -1.90
C ARG A 316 1.06 10.48 -2.47
N GLU A 317 -0.14 9.99 -2.25
CA GLU A 317 -0.61 8.72 -2.81
C GLU A 317 -2.06 8.78 -3.25
N GLY A 318 -2.50 7.79 -4.01
CA GLY A 318 -3.86 7.67 -4.50
C GLY A 318 -3.93 7.04 -5.87
N SER A 319 -5.13 7.07 -6.48
CA SER A 319 -5.35 6.54 -7.81
C SER A 319 -4.63 7.36 -8.90
N ALA A 320 -4.59 6.84 -10.12
CA ALA A 320 -4.03 7.54 -11.28
C ALA A 320 -4.70 8.90 -11.56
N THR A 321 -5.93 9.11 -11.09
CA THR A 321 -6.72 10.33 -11.33
C THR A 321 -6.83 11.24 -10.10
N LEU A 322 -6.71 10.69 -8.88
CA LEU A 322 -6.91 11.42 -7.63
C LEU A 322 -5.77 11.08 -6.67
N ASN A 323 -4.95 12.08 -6.39
CA ASN A 323 -3.78 11.94 -5.53
C ASN A 323 -3.89 12.91 -4.34
N ARG A 324 -3.75 12.40 -3.11
CA ARG A 324 -3.89 13.16 -1.87
C ARG A 324 -2.56 13.31 -1.15
N PRO A 325 -2.28 14.47 -0.54
CA PRO A 325 -1.07 14.63 0.29
C PRO A 325 -1.19 13.80 1.57
N ALA A 326 -0.06 13.38 2.12
CA ALA A 326 0.03 12.95 3.50
C ALA A 326 -0.30 14.10 4.48
N SER A 327 -0.54 13.78 5.74
CA SER A 327 -0.65 14.81 6.77
C SER A 327 0.66 15.59 6.88
N GLU A 328 0.59 16.91 6.76
CA GLU A 328 1.75 17.82 6.90
C GLU A 328 2.40 17.63 8.27
N HIS A 329 1.59 17.56 9.33
CA HIS A 329 2.04 17.29 10.69
C HIS A 329 2.85 15.98 10.81
N LEU A 330 2.39 14.87 10.20
CA LEU A 330 3.13 13.61 10.24
C LEU A 330 4.42 13.67 9.42
N ILE A 331 4.44 14.42 8.33
CA ILE A 331 5.64 14.64 7.53
C ILE A 331 6.68 15.43 8.35
N GLU A 332 6.28 16.50 9.03
CA GLU A 332 7.16 17.28 9.91
C GLU A 332 7.76 16.42 11.04
N LEU A 333 6.96 15.54 11.65
CA LEU A 333 7.44 14.58 12.65
C LEU A 333 8.48 13.62 12.05
N LEU A 334 8.23 13.06 10.88
CA LEU A 334 9.14 12.14 10.19
C LEU A 334 10.45 12.84 9.78
N GLU A 335 10.38 14.05 9.26
CA GLU A 335 11.57 14.87 8.97
C GLU A 335 12.39 15.15 10.23
N SER A 336 11.72 15.48 11.33
CA SER A 336 12.39 15.68 12.63
C SER A 336 13.02 14.38 13.15
N ILE A 337 12.37 13.23 12.97
CA ILE A 337 12.93 11.91 13.31
C ILE A 337 14.16 11.63 12.43
N ALA A 338 14.07 11.80 11.13
CA ALA A 338 15.18 11.58 10.20
C ALA A 338 16.42 12.42 10.55
N GLN A 339 16.23 13.68 10.99
CA GLN A 339 17.31 14.54 11.43
C GLN A 339 17.97 14.06 12.73
N ARG A 340 17.18 13.59 13.71
CA ARG A 340 17.70 13.10 15.00
C ARG A 340 18.25 11.69 14.93
N ARG A 341 17.76 10.86 14.01
CA ARG A 341 18.07 9.43 13.85
C ARG A 341 18.53 9.14 12.42
N PRO A 342 19.72 9.64 12.03
CA PRO A 342 20.26 9.39 10.69
C PRO A 342 20.53 7.88 10.44
N ASP A 343 20.65 7.09 11.49
CA ASP A 343 20.77 5.63 11.45
C ASP A 343 19.54 4.90 10.88
N LEU A 344 18.38 5.57 10.87
CA LEU A 344 17.15 5.00 10.30
C LEU A 344 17.10 5.09 8.77
N ASP A 345 18.02 5.84 8.14
CA ASP A 345 18.05 6.02 6.66
C ASP A 345 16.65 6.35 6.10
N LEU A 346 15.96 7.25 6.81
CA LEU A 346 14.57 7.62 6.54
C LEU A 346 14.51 8.83 5.61
N ALA A 347 13.81 8.71 4.50
CA ALA A 347 13.70 9.77 3.50
C ALA A 347 12.27 9.91 2.93
N ALA A 348 11.99 11.06 2.32
CA ALA A 348 10.74 11.22 1.58
C ALA A 348 10.74 10.37 0.31
N ALA A 349 9.69 9.58 0.11
CA ALA A 349 9.51 8.81 -1.10
C ALA A 349 9.23 9.72 -2.30
N ARG A 350 9.75 9.34 -3.45
CA ARG A 350 9.27 9.91 -4.71
C ARG A 350 7.80 9.53 -4.86
N ALA A 351 6.95 10.50 -5.22
CA ALA A 351 5.53 10.22 -5.46
C ALA A 351 5.40 9.13 -6.54
N THR A 352 4.65 8.08 -6.24
CA THR A 352 4.30 7.04 -7.21
C THR A 352 2.80 7.17 -7.52
N PRO A 353 2.41 7.99 -8.53
CA PRO A 353 0.99 8.16 -8.89
C PRO A 353 0.38 6.84 -9.33
N GLY A 354 -0.80 6.53 -8.81
CA GLY A 354 -1.55 5.34 -9.18
C GLY A 354 -1.30 4.10 -8.32
N LEU A 355 -0.54 4.25 -7.24
CA LEU A 355 -0.38 3.20 -6.21
C LEU A 355 -0.99 3.73 -4.90
N PRO A 356 -2.29 3.52 -4.68
CA PRO A 356 -2.93 3.79 -3.40
C PRO A 356 -2.55 2.70 -2.40
N THR A 357 -2.57 3.03 -1.11
CA THR A 357 -2.40 2.12 0.02
C THR A 357 -3.59 2.23 0.97
N ASP A 358 -3.63 1.45 2.04
CA ASP A 358 -4.68 1.53 3.07
C ASP A 358 -4.79 2.91 3.76
N ALA A 359 -3.75 3.75 3.70
CA ALA A 359 -3.85 5.14 4.16
C ALA A 359 -4.69 6.01 3.21
N THR A 360 -4.83 5.66 1.93
CA THR A 360 -5.57 6.48 0.95
C THR A 360 -7.06 6.64 1.30
N PRO A 361 -7.84 5.59 1.61
CA PRO A 361 -9.23 5.76 2.04
C PRO A 361 -9.38 6.52 3.36
N MET A 362 -8.37 6.50 4.25
CA MET A 362 -8.35 7.28 5.48
C MET A 362 -8.16 8.78 5.17
N ARG A 363 -7.19 9.13 4.34
CA ARG A 363 -6.98 10.50 3.85
C ARG A 363 -8.18 11.04 3.08
N ALA A 364 -8.85 10.19 2.30
CA ALA A 364 -10.05 10.57 1.56
C ALA A 364 -11.18 11.03 2.49
N ARG A 365 -11.21 10.57 3.74
CA ARG A 365 -12.18 10.95 4.79
C ARG A 365 -11.70 12.07 5.70
N GLY A 366 -10.49 12.61 5.46
CA GLY A 366 -9.93 13.73 6.20
C GLY A 366 -9.22 13.33 7.49
N TRP A 367 -8.91 12.05 7.68
CA TRP A 367 -8.07 11.61 8.80
C TRP A 367 -6.59 11.84 8.49
N GLU A 368 -5.81 12.09 9.54
CA GLU A 368 -4.35 12.11 9.44
C GLU A 368 -3.86 10.71 9.09
N ALA A 369 -3.05 10.60 8.04
CA ALA A 369 -2.44 9.32 7.68
C ALA A 369 -1.12 9.52 6.93
N VAL A 370 -0.19 8.59 7.13
CA VAL A 370 1.07 8.47 6.39
C VAL A 370 1.38 7.00 6.14
N THR A 371 2.00 6.72 5.00
CA THR A 371 2.51 5.39 4.67
C THR A 371 4.03 5.38 4.73
N LEU A 372 4.59 4.41 5.43
CA LEU A 372 6.00 4.03 5.41
C LEU A 372 6.19 2.89 4.42
N LEU A 373 7.25 2.96 3.60
CA LEU A 373 7.49 2.06 2.49
C LEU A 373 9.00 1.91 2.24
N ALA A 374 9.49 0.69 1.98
CA ALA A 374 10.86 0.47 1.54
C ALA A 374 10.96 0.66 0.03
N GLN A 375 11.50 1.80 -0.40
CA GLN A 375 11.59 2.16 -1.81
C GLN A 375 12.91 2.84 -2.16
N GLY A 376 13.59 2.31 -3.18
CA GLY A 376 14.66 2.99 -3.89
C GLY A 376 14.13 3.63 -5.19
N ASP A 377 14.79 3.35 -6.32
CA ASP A 377 14.26 3.72 -7.64
C ASP A 377 12.98 2.96 -7.98
N THR A 378 12.81 1.77 -7.42
CA THR A 378 11.62 0.94 -7.50
C THR A 378 11.35 0.27 -6.16
N ILE A 379 10.16 -0.32 -5.99
CA ILE A 379 9.85 -1.21 -4.88
C ILE A 379 10.46 -2.59 -5.22
N PRO A 380 11.35 -3.15 -4.37
CA PRO A 380 11.95 -4.45 -4.63
C PRO A 380 10.89 -5.59 -4.66
N ASN A 381 10.98 -6.49 -5.63
CA ASN A 381 10.12 -7.67 -5.78
C ASN A 381 8.61 -7.40 -5.88
N TYR A 382 8.22 -6.17 -6.21
CA TYR A 382 6.83 -5.69 -6.18
C TYR A 382 5.89 -6.56 -7.00
N HIS A 383 4.91 -7.19 -6.35
CA HIS A 383 3.93 -8.13 -6.92
C HIS A 383 4.57 -9.24 -7.77
N TRP A 384 5.75 -9.72 -7.37
CA TRP A 384 6.52 -10.69 -8.14
C TRP A 384 6.79 -11.96 -7.33
N PRO A 385 6.91 -13.15 -7.96
CA PRO A 385 7.15 -14.41 -7.25
C PRO A 385 8.42 -14.45 -6.38
N THR A 386 9.33 -13.50 -6.57
CA THR A 386 10.52 -13.33 -5.71
C THR A 386 10.27 -12.54 -4.43
N ASP A 387 9.04 -12.11 -4.15
CA ASP A 387 8.70 -11.53 -2.85
C ASP A 387 8.53 -12.62 -1.79
N THR A 388 9.65 -13.23 -1.45
CA THR A 388 9.76 -14.35 -0.49
C THR A 388 10.46 -13.93 0.78
N TYR A 389 10.35 -14.75 1.83
CA TYR A 389 10.99 -14.51 3.12
C TYR A 389 12.52 -14.36 3.00
N GLU A 390 13.15 -15.14 2.13
CA GLU A 390 14.61 -15.12 1.90
C GLU A 390 15.10 -13.77 1.34
N ASN A 391 14.21 -13.00 0.73
CA ASN A 391 14.50 -11.68 0.17
C ASN A 391 14.12 -10.53 1.11
N ILE A 392 13.71 -10.82 2.34
CA ILE A 392 13.52 -9.81 3.39
C ILE A 392 14.89 -9.32 3.87
N ASP A 393 15.01 -8.00 4.01
CA ASP A 393 16.12 -7.34 4.70
C ASP A 393 15.73 -7.05 6.15
N PRO A 394 16.28 -7.79 7.13
CA PRO A 394 16.00 -7.57 8.55
C PRO A 394 16.32 -6.14 9.01
N ALA A 395 17.32 -5.49 8.40
CA ALA A 395 17.68 -4.13 8.76
C ALA A 395 16.58 -3.13 8.40
N THR A 396 15.92 -3.31 7.26
CA THR A 396 14.78 -2.45 6.85
C THR A 396 13.58 -2.67 7.76
N VAL A 397 13.24 -3.91 8.10
CA VAL A 397 12.19 -4.21 9.10
C VAL A 397 12.52 -3.57 10.46
N GLY A 398 13.80 -3.64 10.89
CA GLY A 398 14.26 -2.99 12.11
C GLY A 398 14.11 -1.46 12.07
N ARG A 399 14.45 -0.83 10.95
CA ARG A 399 14.25 0.62 10.75
C ARG A 399 12.76 1.00 10.80
N ALA A 400 11.89 0.19 10.22
CA ALA A 400 10.43 0.42 10.28
C ALA A 400 9.88 0.33 11.70
N LEU A 401 10.31 -0.66 12.50
CA LEU A 401 9.98 -0.78 13.91
C LEU A 401 10.45 0.45 14.71
N GLU A 402 11.71 0.85 14.56
CA GLU A 402 12.24 2.02 15.27
C GLU A 402 11.54 3.32 14.87
N THR A 403 11.27 3.51 13.57
CA THR A 403 10.53 4.69 13.09
C THR A 403 9.12 4.72 13.67
N GLY A 404 8.44 3.58 13.74
CA GLY A 404 7.12 3.45 14.38
C GLY A 404 7.15 3.82 15.86
N ARG A 405 8.16 3.35 16.61
CA ARG A 405 8.36 3.72 18.02
C ARG A 405 8.58 5.20 18.22
N GLU A 406 9.44 5.82 17.40
CA GLU A 406 9.70 7.27 17.47
C GLU A 406 8.43 8.08 17.17
N LEU A 407 7.63 7.67 16.17
CA LEU A 407 6.33 8.30 15.88
C LEU A 407 5.34 8.16 17.04
N LEU A 408 5.19 6.96 17.61
CA LEU A 408 4.30 6.73 18.75
C LEU A 408 4.69 7.58 19.97
N ARG A 409 5.99 7.64 20.29
CA ARG A 409 6.50 8.48 21.39
C ARG A 409 6.26 9.98 21.14
N ALA A 410 6.49 10.45 19.91
CA ALA A 410 6.27 11.84 19.54
C ALA A 410 4.79 12.24 19.67
N LEU A 411 3.90 11.39 19.12
CA LEU A 411 2.44 11.60 19.17
C LEU A 411 1.90 11.56 20.61
N ASP A 412 2.41 10.68 21.47
CA ASP A 412 2.02 10.63 22.89
C ASP A 412 2.50 11.85 23.67
N ALA A 413 3.74 12.31 23.39
CA ALA A 413 4.28 13.54 23.98
C ALA A 413 3.47 14.79 23.60
N GLU A 414 2.94 14.83 22.37
CA GLU A 414 2.02 15.89 21.95
C GLU A 414 0.65 15.76 22.64
N ALA A 415 0.12 14.55 22.73
CA ALA A 415 -1.16 14.29 23.43
C ALA A 415 -1.08 14.72 24.91
N ARG A 416 0.06 14.60 25.55
CA ARG A 416 0.31 15.10 26.92
C ARG A 416 0.12 16.61 27.02
N ARG A 417 0.53 17.38 26.00
CA ARG A 417 0.47 18.85 25.97
C ARG A 417 -0.90 19.39 25.55
N ALA A 418 -1.72 18.56 24.87
CA ALA A 418 -3.05 18.97 24.43
C ALA A 418 -3.98 19.18 25.62
N PRO A 419 -4.89 20.17 25.58
CA PRO A 419 -5.91 20.33 26.61
C PRO A 419 -6.81 19.06 26.62
N PRO A 420 -7.41 18.71 27.78
CA PRO A 420 -8.32 17.58 27.84
C PRO A 420 -9.50 17.77 26.87
N PRO A 421 -9.98 16.72 26.21
CA PRO A 421 -11.12 16.81 25.31
C PRO A 421 -12.34 17.30 26.09
N GLY A 422 -12.93 18.43 25.68
CA GLY A 422 -14.16 18.97 26.26
C GLY A 422 -14.04 20.21 27.12
N CYS A 423 -12.90 20.92 27.09
CA CYS A 423 -12.79 22.30 27.64
C CYS A 423 -13.04 23.34 26.55
#